data_60b5da0f88769169e7893f53a7c019b7
#
_entry.id   60b5da0f88769169e7893f53a7c019b7
#
_cell.length_a   1.000
_cell.length_b   1.000
_cell.length_c   1.000
_cell.angle_alpha   90.00
_cell.angle_beta   90.00
_cell.angle_gamma   90.00
#
_symmetry.space_group_name_H-M   'P 1'
#
loop_
_entity.id
_entity.type
_entity.pdbx_description
1 polymer ?
#
loop_
_entity_poly.entity_id
_entity_poly.type
_entity_poly.pdbx_seq_one_letter_code
_entity_poly.pdbx_strand_id
1 'polypeptide(L)'
;MKKSIIISAAVSLLLLTSCGPRVGSPEAKLKIINEQKEIKKEKLTETQEANLDKRPKWCDDEMPSSDYAIYACGFGESSNLNIATTKANLFAKNYLADTQGTEISAKAEVSLNDLSENDKEVFIQSIKNVTAAKQISGFKKIKSQVNSVNGKYQYYVLFELPIGEANAVIMKKLKNNKAIKAIEGHEKAMADLEAEIEKRKKK
;
A
#
# COMPACT_ATOMS: atom_id res chain seq x y z
N MET A 1 29.46 -27.56 0.41
CA MET A 1 29.63 -28.88 -0.25
C MET A 1 28.58 -28.98 -1.33
N LYS A 2 28.97 -28.84 -2.62
CA LYS A 2 28.06 -28.88 -3.77
C LYS A 2 27.83 -30.35 -4.13
N LYS A 3 26.60 -30.83 -4.05
CA LYS A 3 26.23 -32.18 -4.58
C LYS A 3 25.71 -31.97 -6.01
N SER A 4 26.56 -32.35 -6.98
CA SER A 4 26.16 -32.51 -8.37
C SER A 4 25.37 -33.79 -8.52
N ILE A 5 24.12 -33.69 -8.93
CA ILE A 5 23.30 -34.85 -9.31
C ILE A 5 23.45 -35.02 -10.83
N ILE A 6 24.18 -36.05 -11.23
CA ILE A 6 24.29 -36.49 -12.62
C ILE A 6 23.07 -37.37 -12.90
N ILE A 7 22.13 -36.87 -13.69
CA ILE A 7 21.01 -37.66 -14.22
C ILE A 7 21.47 -38.31 -15.50
N SER A 8 21.73 -39.61 -15.42
CA SER A 8 22.02 -40.47 -16.57
C SER A 8 20.72 -40.75 -17.33
N ALA A 9 20.61 -40.26 -18.54
CA ALA A 9 19.47 -40.54 -19.42
C ALA A 9 19.69 -41.87 -20.12
N ALA A 10 18.99 -42.90 -19.70
CA ALA A 10 18.84 -44.14 -20.46
C ALA A 10 17.78 -43.95 -21.55
N VAL A 11 18.24 -43.79 -22.79
CA VAL A 11 17.35 -43.75 -23.96
C VAL A 11 16.93 -45.17 -24.30
N SER A 12 15.77 -45.59 -23.85
CA SER A 12 15.11 -46.85 -24.31
C SER A 12 14.21 -46.50 -25.50
N LEU A 13 14.64 -46.91 -26.66
CA LEU A 13 13.93 -46.76 -27.94
C LEU A 13 12.81 -47.82 -28.00
N LEU A 14 11.62 -47.50 -27.47
CA LEU A 14 10.40 -48.26 -27.67
C LEU A 14 9.60 -47.60 -28.82
N LEU A 15 9.69 -48.26 -29.99
CA LEU A 15 8.79 -47.99 -31.11
C LEU A 15 7.39 -48.51 -30.76
N LEU A 16 6.61 -47.67 -30.08
CA LEU A 16 5.17 -47.84 -29.98
C LEU A 16 4.53 -46.95 -31.07
N THR A 17 3.88 -47.60 -32.03
CA THR A 17 3.00 -46.95 -33.00
C THR A 17 1.82 -46.29 -32.27
N SER A 18 2.08 -45.10 -31.76
CA SER A 18 1.04 -44.25 -31.14
C SER A 18 0.29 -43.56 -32.25
N CYS A 19 -1.00 -43.83 -32.38
CA CYS A 19 -1.96 -43.07 -33.16
C CYS A 19 -2.18 -41.71 -32.50
N GLY A 20 -1.15 -40.84 -32.50
CA GLY A 20 -1.26 -39.45 -32.03
C GLY A 20 -2.01 -38.59 -33.06
N PRO A 21 -2.70 -37.52 -32.62
CA PRO A 21 -3.37 -36.62 -33.56
C PRO A 21 -2.38 -36.06 -34.56
N ARG A 22 -2.81 -36.01 -35.85
CA ARG A 22 -1.97 -35.49 -36.95
C ARG A 22 -1.52 -34.06 -36.63
N VAL A 23 -0.20 -33.80 -36.85
CA VAL A 23 0.35 -32.45 -36.72
C VAL A 23 -0.50 -31.47 -37.54
N GLY A 24 -1.07 -30.45 -36.89
CA GLY A 24 -1.94 -29.46 -37.53
C GLY A 24 -3.46 -29.74 -37.39
N SER A 25 -3.87 -30.89 -36.83
CA SER A 25 -5.30 -31.10 -36.51
C SER A 25 -5.81 -30.10 -35.44
N PRO A 26 -7.11 -29.78 -35.40
CA PRO A 26 -7.70 -28.91 -34.36
C PRO A 26 -7.37 -29.41 -32.95
N GLU A 27 -7.36 -30.73 -32.73
CA GLU A 27 -7.06 -31.36 -31.45
C GLU A 27 -5.59 -31.19 -31.04
N ALA A 28 -4.65 -31.32 -31.99
CA ALA A 28 -3.24 -31.07 -31.74
C ALA A 28 -2.97 -29.60 -31.39
N LYS A 29 -3.65 -28.66 -32.09
CA LYS A 29 -3.56 -27.22 -31.77
C LYS A 29 -4.12 -26.92 -30.38
N LEU A 30 -5.27 -27.51 -30.02
CA LEU A 30 -5.87 -27.33 -28.71
C LEU A 30 -4.98 -27.85 -27.58
N LYS A 31 -4.32 -29.00 -27.79
CA LYS A 31 -3.37 -29.57 -26.83
C LYS A 31 -2.18 -28.62 -26.62
N ILE A 32 -1.58 -28.10 -27.69
CA ILE A 32 -0.48 -27.14 -27.60
C ILE A 32 -0.90 -25.86 -26.86
N ILE A 33 -2.08 -25.34 -27.16
CA ILE A 33 -2.62 -24.14 -26.48
C ILE A 33 -2.79 -24.41 -24.98
N ASN A 34 -3.31 -25.57 -24.58
CA ASN A 34 -3.51 -25.93 -23.19
C ASN A 34 -2.16 -26.12 -22.47
N GLU A 35 -1.20 -26.82 -23.09
CA GLU A 35 0.18 -26.95 -22.55
C GLU A 35 0.83 -25.58 -22.36
N GLN A 36 0.69 -24.67 -23.31
CA GLN A 36 1.21 -23.29 -23.17
C GLN A 36 0.54 -22.51 -22.06
N LYS A 37 -0.76 -22.72 -21.83
CA LYS A 37 -1.48 -22.10 -20.70
C LYS A 37 -1.00 -22.61 -19.36
N GLU A 38 -0.78 -23.93 -19.23
CA GLU A 38 -0.27 -24.53 -17.99
C GLU A 38 1.15 -24.03 -17.69
N ILE A 39 2.06 -24.05 -18.67
CA ILE A 39 3.42 -23.50 -18.53
C ILE A 39 3.40 -22.02 -18.11
N LYS A 40 2.49 -21.24 -18.70
CA LYS A 40 2.37 -19.82 -18.37
C LYS A 40 1.84 -19.65 -16.93
N LYS A 41 0.90 -20.49 -16.50
CA LYS A 41 0.35 -20.46 -15.13
C LYS A 41 1.42 -20.84 -14.11
N GLU A 42 2.17 -21.91 -14.36
CA GLU A 42 3.26 -22.37 -13.51
C GLU A 42 4.34 -21.30 -13.32
N LYS A 43 4.81 -20.69 -14.44
CA LYS A 43 5.76 -19.57 -14.39
C LYS A 43 5.22 -18.37 -13.64
N LEU A 44 3.92 -18.09 -13.73
CA LEU A 44 3.30 -17.01 -13.00
C LEU A 44 3.31 -17.30 -11.48
N THR A 45 3.00 -18.53 -11.09
CA THR A 45 3.01 -18.96 -9.69
C THR A 45 4.42 -18.89 -9.11
N GLU A 46 5.43 -19.45 -9.80
CA GLU A 46 6.84 -19.37 -9.38
C GLU A 46 7.30 -17.90 -9.23
N THR A 47 6.87 -17.03 -10.14
CA THR A 47 7.20 -15.61 -10.07
C THR A 47 6.52 -14.94 -8.87
N GLN A 48 5.29 -15.31 -8.54
CA GLN A 48 4.57 -14.78 -7.38
C GLN A 48 5.22 -15.23 -6.06
N GLU A 49 5.57 -16.50 -5.95
CA GLU A 49 6.28 -17.05 -4.78
C GLU A 49 7.65 -16.38 -4.59
N ALA A 50 8.45 -16.27 -5.67
CA ALA A 50 9.73 -15.56 -5.62
C ALA A 50 9.60 -14.08 -5.25
N ASN A 51 8.46 -13.44 -5.54
CA ASN A 51 8.19 -12.06 -5.13
C ASN A 51 7.82 -11.97 -3.64
N LEU A 52 7.06 -12.94 -3.12
CA LEU A 52 6.71 -13.02 -1.71
C LEU A 52 7.96 -13.23 -0.84
N ASP A 53 8.84 -14.16 -1.24
CA ASP A 53 10.10 -14.44 -0.54
C ASP A 53 11.04 -13.23 -0.45
N LYS A 54 10.95 -12.31 -1.42
CA LYS A 54 11.77 -11.10 -1.45
C LYS A 54 11.15 -9.91 -0.75
N ARG A 55 9.89 -10.04 -0.30
CA ARG A 55 9.22 -8.98 0.44
C ARG A 55 9.87 -8.82 1.81
N PRO A 56 10.27 -7.60 2.20
CA PRO A 56 10.87 -7.40 3.51
C PRO A 56 9.86 -7.69 4.63
N LYS A 57 10.25 -8.45 5.65
CA LYS A 57 9.40 -8.76 6.80
C LYS A 57 8.87 -7.52 7.52
N TRP A 58 9.67 -6.45 7.56
CA TRP A 58 9.25 -5.17 8.13
C TRP A 58 8.14 -4.45 7.33
N CYS A 59 7.79 -4.97 6.14
CA CYS A 59 6.62 -4.54 5.35
C CYS A 59 5.34 -5.33 5.71
N ASP A 60 5.46 -6.35 6.53
CA ASP A 60 4.42 -7.32 6.83
C ASP A 60 4.38 -7.62 8.33
N ASP A 61 4.83 -8.80 8.73
CA ASP A 61 4.70 -9.33 10.09
C ASP A 61 5.51 -8.55 11.13
N GLU A 62 6.61 -7.92 10.72
CA GLU A 62 7.51 -7.15 11.60
C GLU A 62 7.32 -5.63 11.43
N MET A 63 6.16 -5.18 10.94
CA MET A 63 5.89 -3.75 10.84
C MET A 63 5.80 -3.13 12.24
N PRO A 64 6.52 -2.01 12.50
CA PRO A 64 6.46 -1.36 13.81
C PRO A 64 5.04 -0.93 14.17
N SER A 65 4.72 -0.97 15.46
CA SER A 65 3.47 -0.49 16.03
C SER A 65 3.77 0.48 17.17
N SER A 66 3.02 1.57 17.26
CA SER A 66 3.20 2.60 18.29
C SER A 66 1.92 3.39 18.50
N ASP A 67 1.66 3.80 19.76
CA ASP A 67 0.56 4.71 20.09
C ASP A 67 0.82 6.16 19.64
N TYR A 68 2.07 6.49 19.28
CA TYR A 68 2.53 7.85 18.96
C TYR A 68 2.79 8.06 17.47
N ALA A 69 2.79 7.00 16.67
CA ALA A 69 3.07 7.07 15.25
C ALA A 69 2.31 5.98 14.50
N ILE A 70 1.94 6.30 13.26
CA ILE A 70 1.44 5.31 12.30
C ILE A 70 2.53 4.99 11.30
N TYR A 71 2.54 3.74 10.85
CA TYR A 71 3.54 3.21 9.94
C TYR A 71 2.85 2.70 8.68
N ALA A 72 3.52 2.85 7.55
CA ALA A 72 3.06 2.25 6.30
C ALA A 72 4.24 1.81 5.45
N CYS A 73 4.12 0.61 4.90
CA CYS A 73 5.02 0.15 3.86
C CYS A 73 4.43 0.47 2.49
N GLY A 74 5.24 1.09 1.64
CA GLY A 74 4.95 1.32 0.24
C GLY A 74 5.72 0.38 -0.65
N PHE A 75 5.08 -0.06 -1.72
CA PHE A 75 5.66 -0.88 -2.77
C PHE A 75 5.53 -0.19 -4.13
N GLY A 76 6.58 -0.31 -4.96
CA GLY A 76 6.55 0.15 -6.34
C GLY A 76 7.42 -0.74 -7.22
N GLU A 77 6.89 -1.08 -8.38
CA GLU A 77 7.60 -1.85 -9.40
C GLU A 77 7.69 -1.08 -10.72
N SER A 78 8.86 -1.10 -11.36
CA SER A 78 9.10 -0.53 -12.68
C SER A 78 10.42 -1.04 -13.26
N SER A 79 10.58 -0.98 -14.60
CA SER A 79 11.88 -1.13 -15.26
C SER A 79 12.84 0.05 -14.99
N ASN A 80 12.30 1.17 -14.46
CA ASN A 80 13.08 2.32 -14.04
C ASN A 80 13.02 2.47 -12.52
N LEU A 81 14.19 2.49 -11.86
CA LEU A 81 14.29 2.56 -10.39
C LEU A 81 13.65 3.83 -9.82
N ASN A 82 13.80 4.98 -10.48
CA ASN A 82 13.22 6.23 -9.99
C ASN A 82 11.69 6.18 -10.00
N ILE A 83 11.10 5.55 -11.01
CA ILE A 83 9.65 5.36 -11.10
C ILE A 83 9.18 4.38 -10.02
N ALA A 84 9.89 3.27 -9.79
CA ALA A 84 9.57 2.32 -8.72
C ALA A 84 9.61 3.01 -7.34
N THR A 85 10.67 3.78 -7.08
CA THR A 85 10.84 4.57 -5.86
C THR A 85 9.71 5.58 -5.65
N THR A 86 9.34 6.31 -6.72
CA THR A 86 8.26 7.31 -6.66
C THR A 86 6.91 6.65 -6.34
N LYS A 87 6.59 5.52 -7.00
CA LYS A 87 5.36 4.76 -6.74
C LYS A 87 5.29 4.32 -5.28
N ALA A 88 6.36 3.70 -4.76
CA ALA A 88 6.40 3.24 -3.38
C ALA A 88 6.22 4.37 -2.36
N ASN A 89 6.93 5.47 -2.56
CA ASN A 89 6.83 6.65 -1.69
C ASN A 89 5.42 7.25 -1.69
N LEU A 90 4.79 7.38 -2.86
CA LEU A 90 3.43 7.90 -2.98
C LEU A 90 2.42 6.98 -2.30
N PHE A 91 2.55 5.67 -2.51
CA PHE A 91 1.65 4.68 -1.91
C PHE A 91 1.67 4.77 -0.38
N ALA A 92 2.86 4.70 0.23
CA ALA A 92 2.99 4.76 1.68
C ALA A 92 2.48 6.09 2.27
N LYS A 93 2.83 7.22 1.66
CA LYS A 93 2.40 8.54 2.13
C LYS A 93 0.89 8.75 1.99
N ASN A 94 0.28 8.29 0.89
CA ASN A 94 -1.17 8.36 0.73
C ASN A 94 -1.86 7.53 1.80
N TYR A 95 -1.42 6.29 2.04
CA TYR A 95 -1.99 5.44 3.07
C TYR A 95 -1.93 6.08 4.47
N LEU A 96 -0.77 6.64 4.86
CA LEU A 96 -0.59 7.33 6.14
C LEU A 96 -1.51 8.56 6.25
N ALA A 97 -1.63 9.33 5.17
CA ALA A 97 -2.47 10.52 5.13
C ALA A 97 -3.96 10.17 5.24
N ASP A 98 -4.40 9.14 4.51
CA ASP A 98 -5.79 8.66 4.53
C ASP A 98 -6.16 8.09 5.91
N THR A 99 -5.26 7.31 6.52
CA THR A 99 -5.45 6.77 7.87
C THR A 99 -5.60 7.90 8.89
N GLN A 100 -4.71 8.90 8.85
CA GLN A 100 -4.79 10.05 9.76
C GLN A 100 -6.05 10.90 9.53
N GLY A 101 -6.41 11.10 8.26
CA GLY A 101 -7.63 11.82 7.89
C GLY A 101 -8.90 11.12 8.36
N THR A 102 -8.95 9.81 8.23
CA THR A 102 -10.07 8.99 8.72
C THR A 102 -10.20 9.06 10.23
N GLU A 103 -9.09 8.99 10.97
CA GLU A 103 -9.09 9.09 12.43
C GLU A 103 -9.60 10.46 12.90
N ILE A 104 -9.13 11.54 12.30
CA ILE A 104 -9.57 12.90 12.66
C ILE A 104 -11.04 13.10 12.27
N SER A 105 -11.49 12.59 11.12
CA SER A 105 -12.90 12.67 10.70
C SER A 105 -13.81 11.95 11.68
N ALA A 106 -13.45 10.74 12.11
CA ALA A 106 -14.23 10.00 13.10
C ALA A 106 -14.34 10.74 14.44
N LYS A 107 -13.27 11.40 14.88
CA LYS A 107 -13.31 12.25 16.10
C LYS A 107 -14.16 13.50 15.89
N ALA A 108 -14.13 14.08 14.71
CA ALA A 108 -14.97 15.23 14.37
C ALA A 108 -16.46 14.84 14.40
N GLU A 109 -16.83 13.70 13.84
CA GLU A 109 -18.22 13.20 13.88
C GLU A 109 -18.77 13.12 15.31
N VAL A 110 -17.93 12.72 16.27
CA VAL A 110 -18.32 12.63 17.70
C VAL A 110 -18.37 14.01 18.37
N SER A 111 -17.45 14.92 18.03
CA SER A 111 -17.28 16.21 18.71
C SER A 111 -18.13 17.35 18.14
N LEU A 112 -18.64 17.23 16.90
CA LEU A 112 -19.36 18.29 16.19
C LEU A 112 -20.89 18.18 16.29
N ASN A 113 -21.42 17.58 17.36
CA ASN A 113 -22.87 17.33 17.51
C ASN A 113 -23.73 18.60 17.56
N ASP A 114 -23.17 19.73 17.95
CA ASP A 114 -23.87 21.01 18.04
C ASP A 114 -24.02 21.74 16.69
N LEU A 115 -23.36 21.27 15.63
CA LEU A 115 -23.47 21.84 14.30
C LEU A 115 -24.63 21.23 13.50
N SER A 116 -25.16 22.02 12.53
CA SER A 116 -26.09 21.48 11.56
C SER A 116 -25.44 20.38 10.70
N GLU A 117 -26.24 19.48 10.13
CA GLU A 117 -25.71 18.39 9.27
C GLU A 117 -24.93 18.94 8.07
N ASN A 118 -25.38 20.02 7.46
CA ASN A 118 -24.67 20.67 6.36
C ASN A 118 -23.31 21.23 6.80
N ASP A 119 -23.23 21.85 7.99
CA ASP A 119 -21.99 22.40 8.53
C ASP A 119 -21.01 21.30 8.92
N LYS A 120 -21.51 20.18 9.47
CA LYS A 120 -20.69 18.97 9.72
C LYS A 120 -20.09 18.42 8.43
N GLU A 121 -20.88 18.33 7.35
CA GLU A 121 -20.39 17.86 6.07
C GLU A 121 -19.28 18.77 5.52
N VAL A 122 -19.47 20.09 5.57
CA VAL A 122 -18.45 21.09 5.18
C VAL A 122 -17.18 20.91 6.03
N PHE A 123 -17.32 20.66 7.32
CA PHE A 123 -16.20 20.46 8.23
C PHE A 123 -15.43 19.17 7.90
N ILE A 124 -16.12 18.05 7.75
CA ILE A 124 -15.54 16.75 7.38
C ILE A 124 -14.86 16.82 6.01
N GLN A 125 -15.47 17.46 5.02
CA GLN A 125 -14.86 17.66 3.71
C GLN A 125 -13.58 18.51 3.81
N SER A 126 -13.57 19.51 4.70
CA SER A 126 -12.38 20.32 4.97
C SER A 126 -11.26 19.48 5.60
N ILE A 127 -11.58 18.54 6.51
CA ILE A 127 -10.61 17.58 7.06
C ILE A 127 -10.00 16.75 5.92
N LYS A 128 -10.81 16.13 5.08
CA LYS A 128 -10.35 15.33 3.93
C LYS A 128 -9.40 16.12 3.01
N ASN A 129 -9.72 17.39 2.75
CA ASN A 129 -8.90 18.24 1.91
C ASN A 129 -7.52 18.58 2.53
N VAL A 130 -7.47 18.85 3.83
CA VAL A 130 -6.20 19.20 4.51
C VAL A 130 -5.37 17.96 4.86
N THR A 131 -5.97 16.78 4.94
CA THR A 131 -5.30 15.50 5.21
C THR A 131 -4.81 14.78 3.95
N ALA A 132 -5.11 15.27 2.74
CA ALA A 132 -4.53 14.71 1.53
C ALA A 132 -2.98 14.67 1.62
N ALA A 133 -2.36 13.58 1.16
CA ALA A 133 -0.93 13.32 1.36
C ALA A 133 0.00 14.46 0.94
N LYS A 134 -0.37 15.20 -0.11
CA LYS A 134 0.35 16.41 -0.56
C LYS A 134 0.29 17.58 0.42
N GLN A 135 -0.61 17.55 1.39
CA GLN A 135 -0.85 18.61 2.36
C GLN A 135 -0.23 18.31 3.72
N ILE A 136 0.04 17.05 4.02
CA ILE A 136 0.67 16.63 5.28
C ILE A 136 2.19 16.68 5.11
N SER A 137 2.87 17.10 6.16
CA SER A 137 4.34 17.04 6.32
C SER A 137 4.68 16.17 7.53
N GLY A 138 5.96 15.87 7.70
CA GLY A 138 6.42 15.07 8.86
C GLY A 138 6.58 13.58 8.57
N PHE A 139 6.38 13.12 7.33
CA PHE A 139 6.69 11.75 6.95
C PHE A 139 8.20 11.48 7.10
N LYS A 140 8.55 10.50 7.94
CA LYS A 140 9.92 10.06 8.17
C LYS A 140 10.15 8.72 7.47
N LYS A 141 11.12 8.65 6.56
CA LYS A 141 11.54 7.38 5.96
C LYS A 141 12.39 6.60 6.95
N ILE A 142 11.95 5.41 7.35
CA ILE A 142 12.60 4.56 8.35
C ILE A 142 13.50 3.52 7.69
N LYS A 143 12.97 2.81 6.68
CA LYS A 143 13.71 1.75 5.96
C LYS A 143 13.38 1.81 4.48
N SER A 144 14.28 1.26 3.67
CA SER A 144 13.98 0.98 2.26
C SER A 144 14.81 -0.18 1.76
N GLN A 145 14.30 -0.91 0.78
CA GLN A 145 14.96 -2.04 0.12
C GLN A 145 14.65 -2.03 -1.37
N VAL A 146 15.64 -2.38 -2.16
CA VAL A 146 15.52 -2.56 -3.61
C VAL A 146 15.79 -4.01 -3.94
N ASN A 147 14.92 -4.63 -4.70
CA ASN A 147 15.14 -5.93 -5.31
C ASN A 147 15.10 -5.79 -6.84
N SER A 148 15.75 -6.71 -7.55
CA SER A 148 15.61 -6.85 -9.00
C SER A 148 15.00 -8.21 -9.30
N VAL A 149 13.88 -8.19 -10.02
CA VAL A 149 13.12 -9.40 -10.38
C VAL A 149 12.66 -9.29 -11.81
N ASN A 150 13.02 -10.26 -12.65
CA ASN A 150 12.56 -10.32 -14.05
C ASN A 150 12.79 -9.01 -14.84
N GLY A 151 13.96 -8.37 -14.66
CA GLY A 151 14.32 -7.11 -15.34
C GLY A 151 13.58 -5.88 -14.83
N LYS A 152 12.87 -5.97 -13.72
CA LYS A 152 12.23 -4.84 -13.06
C LYS A 152 12.83 -4.59 -11.68
N TYR A 153 12.82 -3.34 -11.25
CA TYR A 153 13.13 -2.93 -9.90
C TYR A 153 11.85 -2.98 -9.05
N GLN A 154 11.96 -3.64 -7.91
CA GLN A 154 10.96 -3.63 -6.84
C GLN A 154 11.52 -2.79 -5.69
N TYR A 155 10.87 -1.68 -5.37
CA TYR A 155 11.25 -0.80 -4.28
C TYR A 155 10.23 -0.89 -3.16
N TYR A 156 10.73 -1.18 -1.96
CA TYR A 156 9.97 -1.18 -0.71
C TYR A 156 10.44 -0.02 0.16
N VAL A 157 9.52 0.64 0.83
CA VAL A 157 9.84 1.74 1.75
C VAL A 157 8.90 1.73 2.94
N LEU A 158 9.45 1.88 4.14
CA LEU A 158 8.69 2.09 5.37
C LEU A 158 8.75 3.56 5.75
N PHE A 159 7.57 4.16 5.88
CA PHE A 159 7.41 5.50 6.43
C PHE A 159 6.75 5.45 7.80
N GLU A 160 7.12 6.41 8.63
CA GLU A 160 6.50 6.78 9.89
C GLU A 160 5.83 8.14 9.73
N LEU A 161 4.66 8.30 10.31
CA LEU A 161 4.01 9.59 10.54
C LEU A 161 3.74 9.76 12.03
N PRO A 162 4.49 10.64 12.74
CA PRO A 162 4.22 10.95 14.14
C PRO A 162 2.87 11.63 14.29
N ILE A 163 1.95 11.03 15.06
CA ILE A 163 0.56 11.46 15.18
C ILE A 163 0.46 12.89 15.75
N GLY A 164 1.26 13.19 16.78
CA GLY A 164 1.24 14.51 17.42
C GLY A 164 1.64 15.64 16.48
N GLU A 165 2.71 15.45 15.69
CA GLU A 165 3.17 16.43 14.71
C GLU A 165 2.14 16.59 13.56
N ALA A 166 1.60 15.47 13.07
CA ALA A 166 0.59 15.48 12.01
C ALA A 166 -0.68 16.20 12.46
N ASN A 167 -1.18 15.90 13.67
CA ASN A 167 -2.35 16.56 14.23
C ASN A 167 -2.15 18.08 14.36
N ALA A 168 -1.00 18.52 14.86
CA ALA A 168 -0.70 19.94 14.99
C ALA A 168 -0.74 20.67 13.64
N VAL A 169 -0.17 20.07 12.60
CA VAL A 169 -0.21 20.62 11.23
C VAL A 169 -1.62 20.67 10.69
N ILE A 170 -2.40 19.60 10.87
CA ILE A 170 -3.78 19.50 10.38
C ILE A 170 -4.65 20.53 11.10
N MET A 171 -4.61 20.58 12.44
CA MET A 171 -5.37 21.55 13.23
C MET A 171 -5.06 22.99 12.85
N LYS A 172 -3.78 23.34 12.63
CA LYS A 172 -3.40 24.65 12.14
C LYS A 172 -4.04 24.99 10.78
N LYS A 173 -4.10 24.04 9.87
CA LYS A 173 -4.74 24.22 8.55
C LYS A 173 -6.24 24.35 8.66
N LEU A 174 -6.90 23.56 9.50
CA LEU A 174 -8.35 23.64 9.76
C LEU A 174 -8.71 25.01 10.35
N LYS A 175 -7.99 25.49 11.35
CA LYS A 175 -8.18 26.85 11.94
C LYS A 175 -8.06 27.97 10.92
N ASN A 176 -7.30 27.77 9.86
CA ASN A 176 -7.13 28.76 8.78
C ASN A 176 -8.03 28.51 7.57
N ASN A 177 -8.86 27.47 7.58
CA ASN A 177 -9.74 27.14 6.47
C ASN A 177 -10.92 28.12 6.40
N LYS A 178 -11.10 28.76 5.23
CA LYS A 178 -12.16 29.76 5.04
C LYS A 178 -13.57 29.17 5.14
N ALA A 179 -13.77 27.94 4.66
CA ALA A 179 -15.07 27.28 4.74
C ALA A 179 -15.46 26.98 6.20
N ILE A 180 -14.50 26.53 7.02
CA ILE A 180 -14.72 26.30 8.45
C ILE A 180 -15.02 27.63 9.16
N LYS A 181 -14.26 28.69 8.88
CA LYS A 181 -14.49 30.03 9.50
C LYS A 181 -15.84 30.65 9.15
N ALA A 182 -16.50 30.20 8.11
CA ALA A 182 -17.83 30.67 7.72
C ALA A 182 -18.95 29.96 8.50
N ILE A 183 -18.65 28.87 9.21
CA ILE A 183 -19.63 28.12 10.04
C ILE A 183 -19.86 28.88 11.34
N GLU A 184 -21.12 29.13 11.70
CA GLU A 184 -21.48 29.65 13.00
C GLU A 184 -21.10 28.65 14.12
N GLY A 185 -20.44 29.12 15.16
CA GLY A 185 -19.97 28.25 16.25
C GLY A 185 -18.68 27.46 15.94
N HIS A 186 -17.99 27.73 14.82
CA HIS A 186 -16.77 27.04 14.43
C HIS A 186 -15.65 27.06 15.48
N GLU A 187 -15.56 28.11 16.30
CA GLU A 187 -14.53 28.21 17.36
C GLU A 187 -14.75 27.13 18.45
N LYS A 188 -16.00 26.94 18.87
CA LYS A 188 -16.37 25.88 19.83
C LYS A 188 -16.11 24.51 19.19
N ALA A 189 -16.58 24.30 17.97
CA ALA A 189 -16.37 23.04 17.22
C ALA A 189 -14.88 22.69 17.07
N MET A 190 -14.03 23.67 16.80
CA MET A 190 -12.59 23.48 16.74
C MET A 190 -11.97 23.14 18.10
N ALA A 191 -12.44 23.76 19.18
CA ALA A 191 -11.97 23.48 20.55
C ALA A 191 -12.37 22.06 20.98
N ASP A 192 -13.60 21.66 20.70
CA ASP A 192 -14.12 20.33 21.01
C ASP A 192 -13.36 19.22 20.26
N LEU A 193 -13.07 19.45 18.96
CA LEU A 193 -12.23 18.53 18.16
C LEU A 193 -10.80 18.45 18.70
N GLU A 194 -10.19 19.57 19.08
CA GLU A 194 -8.85 19.58 19.71
C GLU A 194 -8.83 18.74 20.99
N ALA A 195 -9.82 18.93 21.87
CA ALA A 195 -9.95 18.18 23.10
C ALA A 195 -10.10 16.66 22.84
N GLU A 196 -10.89 16.28 21.83
CA GLU A 196 -11.06 14.88 21.46
C GLU A 196 -9.78 14.24 20.90
N ILE A 197 -9.02 15.00 20.11
CA ILE A 197 -7.71 14.56 19.60
C ILE A 197 -6.70 14.36 20.75
N GLU A 198 -6.75 15.21 21.78
CA GLU A 198 -5.82 15.15 22.91
C GLU A 198 -6.09 14.03 23.91
N LYS A 199 -7.33 13.53 24.01
CA LYS A 199 -7.68 12.41 24.89
C LYS A 199 -6.83 11.16 24.65
N ARG A 200 -6.35 10.93 23.44
CA ARG A 200 -5.48 9.79 23.09
C ARG A 200 -4.08 9.89 23.71
N LYS A 201 -3.59 11.10 23.98
CA LYS A 201 -2.26 11.30 24.57
C LYS A 201 -2.17 10.87 26.04
N LYS A 202 -3.30 10.62 26.69
CA LYS A 202 -3.40 10.34 28.13
C LYS A 202 -3.72 8.88 28.47
N LYS A 203 -3.90 8.01 27.47
CA LYS A 203 -4.07 6.56 27.63
C LYS A 203 -2.77 5.84 27.24
#